data_0f0226d71e3bc6c372e20da66ab126b4
#
_entry.id   0f0226d71e3bc6c372e20da66ab126b4
#
_cell.length_a   1.000
_cell.length_b   1.000
_cell.length_c   1.000
_cell.angle_alpha   90.00
_cell.angle_beta   90.00
_cell.angle_gamma   90.00
#
_symmetry.space_group_name_H-M   'P 1'
#
loop_
_entity.id
_entity.type
_entity.pdbx_description
1 polymer ?
#
loop_
_entity_poly.entity_id
_entity_poly.type
_entity_poly.pdbx_seq_one_letter_code
_entity_poly.pdbx_strand_id
1 'polypeptide(L)'
;GCVRTFNNIFARNHLISKAASLAATHIQRFEKEQPNVMWQTDFKGNFTLANGIRCHPLNILDDNCRFCLCTEALEKETFLAVKPVFERVFSEYGLPFSLLCDNGNPWGTSQSMGYTAFEVWLMELGILTLHGRPLHPQTQGKQERFNRSLTRECLAGNTFLDLADAQRKFDAYRTFYTTVRPHS
;
A
#
# COMPACT_ATOMS: atom_id res chain seq x y z
N GLY A 1 13.66 -24.78 -11.48
CA GLY A 1 12.60 -25.79 -11.64
C GLY A 1 11.24 -25.16 -11.45
N CYS A 2 10.26 -25.55 -12.27
CA CYS A 2 8.90 -25.01 -12.20
C CYS A 2 8.21 -25.47 -10.89
N VAL A 3 7.48 -24.58 -10.20
CA VAL A 3 6.67 -24.86 -8.98
C VAL A 3 5.82 -26.14 -9.14
N ARG A 4 5.30 -26.38 -10.34
CA ARG A 4 4.54 -27.58 -10.68
C ARG A 4 5.35 -28.87 -10.53
N THR A 5 6.66 -28.84 -10.81
CA THR A 5 7.56 -29.99 -10.66
C THR A 5 7.78 -30.34 -9.19
N PHE A 6 7.97 -29.34 -8.32
CA PHE A 6 8.12 -29.55 -6.89
C PHE A 6 6.83 -30.10 -6.25
N ASN A 7 5.68 -29.54 -6.60
CA ASN A 7 4.40 -30.04 -6.10
C ASN A 7 4.14 -31.49 -6.51
N ASN A 8 4.52 -31.89 -7.74
CA ASN A 8 4.39 -33.28 -8.18
C ASN A 8 5.33 -34.22 -7.43
N ILE A 9 6.56 -33.77 -7.11
CA ILE A 9 7.52 -34.58 -6.31
C ILE A 9 6.98 -34.75 -4.89
N PHE A 10 6.49 -33.70 -4.26
CA PHE A 10 5.93 -33.77 -2.92
C PHE A 10 4.67 -34.63 -2.85
N ALA A 11 3.79 -34.56 -3.85
CA ALA A 11 2.60 -35.38 -3.93
C ALA A 11 2.94 -36.87 -4.08
N ARG A 12 3.93 -37.22 -4.94
CA ARG A 12 4.41 -38.59 -5.15
C ARG A 12 5.04 -39.21 -3.91
N ASN A 13 5.66 -38.38 -3.05
CA ASN A 13 6.29 -38.81 -1.81
C ASN A 13 5.38 -38.67 -0.59
N HIS A 14 4.08 -38.45 -0.78
CA HIS A 14 3.08 -38.27 0.29
C HIS A 14 3.42 -37.17 1.32
N LEU A 15 4.23 -36.17 0.91
CA LEU A 15 4.65 -35.04 1.75
C LEU A 15 3.60 -33.90 1.77
N ILE A 16 2.56 -33.99 0.94
CA ILE A 16 1.41 -33.08 0.94
C ILE A 16 0.20 -33.83 1.47
N SER A 17 -0.27 -33.48 2.66
CA SER A 17 -1.55 -33.97 3.15
C SER A 17 -2.67 -33.02 2.76
N LYS A 18 -3.83 -33.59 2.34
CA LYS A 18 -5.02 -32.79 1.99
C LYS A 18 -5.54 -31.99 3.20
N ALA A 19 -5.37 -32.52 4.40
CA ALA A 19 -5.72 -31.84 5.66
C ALA A 19 -4.79 -30.65 5.94
N ALA A 20 -3.47 -30.78 5.72
CA ALA A 20 -2.52 -29.68 5.88
C ALA A 20 -2.71 -28.58 4.81
N SER A 21 -3.07 -28.98 3.58
CA SER A 21 -3.40 -28.04 2.50
C SER A 21 -4.69 -27.26 2.79
N LEU A 22 -5.72 -27.92 3.36
CA LEU A 22 -6.96 -27.27 3.78
C LEU A 22 -6.76 -26.39 5.02
N ALA A 23 -5.90 -26.76 5.96
CA ALA A 23 -5.53 -25.94 7.11
C ALA A 23 -4.74 -24.68 6.69
N ALA A 24 -3.91 -24.79 5.64
CA ALA A 24 -3.17 -23.66 5.07
C ALA A 24 -4.07 -22.66 4.32
N THR A 25 -5.31 -23.04 3.99
CA THR A 25 -6.29 -22.16 3.33
C THR A 25 -7.13 -21.32 4.29
N HIS A 26 -6.95 -21.42 5.61
CA HIS A 26 -7.43 -20.40 6.53
C HIS A 26 -6.59 -19.14 6.36
N ILE A 27 -6.95 -18.33 5.39
CA ILE A 27 -6.49 -16.95 5.26
C ILE A 27 -6.98 -16.23 6.52
N GLN A 28 -6.13 -16.10 7.53
CA GLN A 28 -6.39 -15.19 8.63
C GLN A 28 -6.48 -13.78 8.03
N ARG A 29 -7.69 -13.24 8.00
CA ARG A 29 -7.91 -11.86 7.61
C ARG A 29 -7.15 -11.00 8.61
N PHE A 30 -6.05 -10.39 8.17
CA PHE A 30 -5.34 -9.41 8.96
C PHE A 30 -6.15 -8.12 8.91
N GLU A 31 -6.85 -7.83 9.99
CA GLU A 31 -7.71 -6.66 10.13
C GLU A 31 -7.57 -6.13 11.55
N LYS A 32 -7.31 -4.85 11.70
CA LYS A 32 -7.26 -4.20 13.00
C LYS A 32 -8.68 -3.89 13.47
N GLU A 33 -8.92 -4.02 14.77
CA GLU A 33 -10.27 -3.90 15.34
C GLU A 33 -10.78 -2.45 15.41
N GLN A 34 -9.88 -1.47 15.33
CA GLN A 34 -10.21 -0.05 15.47
C GLN A 34 -9.53 0.81 14.40
N PRO A 35 -10.17 1.91 13.97
CA PRO A 35 -9.55 2.92 13.12
C PRO A 35 -8.28 3.50 13.76
N ASN A 36 -7.37 4.01 12.96
CA ASN A 36 -6.10 4.64 13.38
C ASN A 36 -5.12 3.72 14.15
N VAL A 37 -5.40 2.42 14.30
CA VAL A 37 -4.42 1.49 14.88
C VAL A 37 -3.32 1.20 13.88
N MET A 38 -3.65 1.02 12.61
CA MET A 38 -2.66 0.81 11.57
C MET A 38 -3.11 1.43 10.26
N TRP A 39 -2.22 2.21 9.67
CA TRP A 39 -2.36 2.66 8.28
C TRP A 39 -1.42 1.87 7.39
N GLN A 40 -1.80 1.73 6.13
CA GLN A 40 -0.96 1.16 5.08
C GLN A 40 -0.62 2.26 4.07
N THR A 41 0.63 2.32 3.65
CA THR A 41 1.08 3.26 2.62
C THR A 41 1.89 2.55 1.54
N ASP A 42 1.72 3.00 0.31
CA ASP A 42 2.42 2.46 -0.84
C ASP A 42 2.37 3.44 -2.03
N PHE A 43 3.36 3.35 -2.90
CA PHE A 43 3.30 3.96 -4.22
C PHE A 43 2.68 2.98 -5.22
N LYS A 44 1.69 3.44 -5.99
CA LYS A 44 1.05 2.61 -7.03
C LYS A 44 2.01 2.27 -8.20
N GLY A 45 3.23 2.72 -8.16
CA GLY A 45 4.13 2.79 -9.30
C GLY A 45 4.03 4.16 -9.96
N ASN A 46 4.31 4.26 -11.26
CA ASN A 46 4.27 5.57 -11.92
C ASN A 46 3.68 5.50 -13.33
N PHE A 47 3.26 6.65 -13.85
CA PHE A 47 2.84 6.85 -15.23
C PHE A 47 3.24 8.23 -15.72
N THR A 48 3.30 8.42 -17.03
CA THR A 48 3.70 9.69 -17.64
C THR A 48 2.49 10.56 -17.91
N LEU A 49 2.56 11.82 -17.47
CA LEU A 49 1.57 12.86 -17.73
C LEU A 49 1.73 13.42 -19.15
N ALA A 50 0.73 14.13 -19.67
CA ALA A 50 0.77 14.71 -21.00
C ALA A 50 1.89 15.74 -21.19
N ASN A 51 2.31 16.41 -20.09
CA ASN A 51 3.43 17.33 -20.07
C ASN A 51 4.81 16.65 -19.96
N GLY A 52 4.88 15.32 -20.00
CA GLY A 52 6.11 14.54 -19.93
C GLY A 52 6.63 14.27 -18.51
N ILE A 53 6.06 14.85 -17.47
CA ILE A 53 6.43 14.60 -16.08
C ILE A 53 5.90 13.23 -15.65
N ARG A 54 6.63 12.50 -14.80
CA ARG A 54 6.15 11.27 -14.17
C ARG A 54 5.33 11.58 -12.92
N CYS A 55 4.20 10.93 -12.82
CA CYS A 55 3.36 10.95 -11.63
C CYS A 55 3.52 9.64 -10.87
N HIS A 56 3.77 9.74 -9.57
CA HIS A 56 3.91 8.63 -8.62
C HIS A 56 2.76 8.75 -7.60
N PRO A 57 1.64 8.02 -7.79
CA PRO A 57 0.52 8.07 -6.86
C PRO A 57 0.90 7.47 -5.50
N LEU A 58 0.92 8.29 -4.46
CA LEU A 58 1.07 7.87 -3.07
C LEU A 58 -0.31 7.59 -2.48
N ASN A 59 -0.52 6.40 -1.93
CA ASN A 59 -1.77 6.00 -1.31
C ASN A 59 -1.57 5.73 0.18
N ILE A 60 -2.51 6.23 1.01
CA ILE A 60 -2.56 5.97 2.44
C ILE A 60 -3.96 5.47 2.78
N LEU A 61 -4.05 4.28 3.37
CA LEU A 61 -5.30 3.61 3.72
C LEU A 61 -5.32 3.28 5.21
N ASP A 62 -6.49 3.40 5.83
CA ASP A 62 -6.73 2.79 7.15
C ASP A 62 -6.96 1.28 6.99
N ASP A 63 -6.24 0.47 7.78
CA ASP A 63 -6.32 -0.99 7.69
C ASP A 63 -7.67 -1.54 8.16
N ASN A 64 -8.31 -0.93 9.15
CA ASN A 64 -9.58 -1.40 9.70
C ASN A 64 -10.71 -1.25 8.69
N CYS A 65 -11.01 -0.02 8.29
CA CYS A 65 -12.20 0.30 7.49
C CYS A 65 -11.94 0.41 5.99
N ARG A 66 -10.69 0.28 5.54
CA ARG A 66 -10.25 0.51 4.15
C ARG A 66 -10.53 1.94 3.66
N PHE A 67 -10.72 2.86 4.59
CA PHE A 67 -10.90 4.26 4.26
C PHE A 67 -9.64 4.79 3.57
N CYS A 68 -9.81 5.40 2.41
CA CYS A 68 -8.70 6.02 1.70
C CYS A 68 -8.45 7.41 2.28
N LEU A 69 -7.44 7.51 3.14
CA LEU A 69 -7.03 8.76 3.78
C LEU A 69 -6.45 9.74 2.76
N CYS A 70 -5.66 9.21 1.81
CA CYS A 70 -4.99 10.02 0.80
C CYS A 70 -4.71 9.23 -0.47
N THR A 71 -4.83 9.89 -1.61
CA THR A 71 -4.20 9.51 -2.88
C THR A 71 -3.57 10.78 -3.44
N GLU A 72 -2.24 10.89 -3.41
CA GLU A 72 -1.51 12.10 -3.77
C GLU A 72 -0.71 11.92 -5.05
N ALA A 73 -0.77 12.89 -5.94
CA ALA A 73 0.00 12.94 -7.17
C ALA A 73 1.39 13.55 -6.90
N LEU A 74 2.42 12.73 -6.78
CA LEU A 74 3.78 13.17 -6.53
C LEU A 74 4.66 13.01 -7.76
N GLU A 75 5.63 13.91 -7.93
CA GLU A 75 6.65 13.81 -8.99
C GLU A 75 7.78 12.84 -8.61
N LYS A 76 8.01 12.63 -7.31
CA LYS A 76 9.16 11.84 -6.80
C LYS A 76 8.77 11.02 -5.58
N GLU A 77 9.37 9.83 -5.48
CA GLU A 77 9.26 8.94 -4.33
C GLU A 77 10.39 9.23 -3.32
N THR A 78 10.39 10.44 -2.74
CA THR A 78 11.42 10.86 -1.77
C THR A 78 10.81 11.29 -0.44
N PHE A 79 11.59 11.21 0.64
CA PHE A 79 11.16 11.68 1.96
C PHE A 79 10.67 13.14 1.94
N LEU A 80 11.39 14.02 1.24
CA LEU A 80 11.00 15.43 1.13
C LEU A 80 9.66 15.64 0.41
N ALA A 81 9.31 14.74 -0.53
CA ALA A 81 8.03 14.80 -1.23
C ALA A 81 6.88 14.23 -0.41
N VAL A 82 7.10 13.14 0.34
CA VAL A 82 6.05 12.48 1.11
C VAL A 82 5.77 13.16 2.46
N LYS A 83 6.77 13.75 3.10
CA LYS A 83 6.63 14.35 4.44
C LYS A 83 5.49 15.38 4.52
N PRO A 84 5.36 16.37 3.65
CA PRO A 84 4.26 17.35 3.71
C PRO A 84 2.87 16.69 3.55
N VAL A 85 2.79 15.62 2.74
CA VAL A 85 1.54 14.85 2.57
C VAL A 85 1.15 14.20 3.89
N PHE A 86 2.07 13.51 4.54
CA PHE A 86 1.81 12.90 5.83
C PHE A 86 1.48 13.91 6.93
N GLU A 87 2.20 15.05 6.99
CA GLU A 87 1.89 16.12 7.94
C GLU A 87 0.46 16.63 7.79
N ARG A 88 -0.01 16.82 6.55
CA ARG A 88 -1.40 17.19 6.25
C ARG A 88 -2.38 16.10 6.67
N VAL A 89 -2.11 14.84 6.32
CA VAL A 89 -2.98 13.69 6.65
C VAL A 89 -3.03 13.48 8.16
N PHE A 90 -1.91 13.60 8.88
CA PHE A 90 -1.87 13.53 10.33
C PHE A 90 -2.64 14.66 11.00
N SER A 91 -2.58 15.86 10.44
CA SER A 91 -3.35 17.01 10.95
C SER A 91 -4.86 16.80 10.79
N GLU A 92 -5.29 16.13 9.70
CA GLU A 92 -6.71 15.90 9.39
C GLU A 92 -7.30 14.71 10.16
N TYR A 93 -6.56 13.61 10.28
CA TYR A 93 -7.09 12.32 10.81
C TYR A 93 -6.44 11.88 12.13
N GLY A 94 -5.44 12.61 12.64
CA GLY A 94 -4.65 12.20 13.80
C GLY A 94 -3.48 11.28 13.41
N LEU A 95 -2.70 10.88 14.43
CA LEU A 95 -1.57 9.98 14.25
C LEU A 95 -2.03 8.52 14.38
N PRO A 96 -1.63 7.61 13.48
CA PRO A 96 -1.86 6.18 13.68
C PRO A 96 -0.88 5.63 14.74
N PHE A 97 -1.24 4.53 15.37
CA PHE A 97 -0.30 3.82 16.24
C PHE A 97 0.84 3.19 15.43
N SER A 98 0.56 2.69 14.23
CA SER A 98 1.56 2.08 13.36
C SER A 98 1.30 2.38 11.88
N LEU A 99 2.38 2.36 11.09
CA LEU A 99 2.36 2.52 9.65
C LEU A 99 3.03 1.31 8.99
N LEU A 100 2.27 0.59 8.15
CA LEU A 100 2.79 -0.51 7.33
C LEU A 100 3.20 0.02 5.97
N CYS A 101 4.43 -0.21 5.57
CA CYS A 101 5.00 0.16 4.29
C CYS A 101 5.84 -0.99 3.70
N ASP A 102 6.26 -0.86 2.46
CA ASP A 102 7.20 -1.79 1.85
C ASP A 102 8.64 -1.53 2.31
N ASN A 103 9.60 -2.28 1.76
CA ASN A 103 11.03 -2.14 2.08
C ASN A 103 11.76 -1.18 1.10
N GLY A 104 11.04 -0.54 0.19
CA GLY A 104 11.60 0.38 -0.79
C GLY A 104 11.78 1.81 -0.27
N ASN A 105 12.54 2.62 -1.00
CA ASN A 105 12.66 4.04 -0.72
C ASN A 105 11.30 4.75 -0.97
N PRO A 106 10.88 5.69 -0.10
CA PRO A 106 11.58 6.28 1.05
C PRO A 106 11.37 5.54 2.39
N TRP A 107 10.62 4.44 2.38
CA TRP A 107 10.10 3.77 3.57
C TRP A 107 11.15 3.01 4.35
N GLY A 108 12.03 2.28 3.63
CA GLY A 108 13.07 1.46 4.22
C GLY A 108 14.26 1.28 3.29
N THR A 109 15.31 0.65 3.75
CA THR A 109 16.45 0.28 2.93
C THR A 109 16.72 -1.22 3.06
N SER A 110 16.74 -1.92 1.94
CA SER A 110 17.12 -3.35 1.90
C SER A 110 18.63 -3.59 2.09
N GLN A 111 19.46 -2.53 2.13
CA GLN A 111 20.91 -2.62 2.01
C GLN A 111 21.71 -1.99 3.16
N SER A 112 21.07 -1.33 4.13
CA SER A 112 21.82 -0.71 5.24
C SER A 112 21.29 -1.17 6.60
N MET A 113 22.23 -1.40 7.54
CA MET A 113 21.92 -1.56 8.96
C MET A 113 21.59 -0.19 9.58
N GLY A 114 20.45 0.41 9.21
CA GLY A 114 20.07 1.72 9.72
C GLY A 114 18.63 2.07 9.35
N TYR A 115 18.14 3.16 9.94
CA TYR A 115 16.82 3.70 9.67
C TYR A 115 16.89 4.77 8.56
N THR A 116 15.85 4.85 7.75
CA THR A 116 15.68 5.97 6.79
C THR A 116 15.29 7.25 7.54
N ALA A 117 15.45 8.40 6.90
CA ALA A 117 15.00 9.67 7.46
C ALA A 117 13.48 9.66 7.72
N PHE A 118 12.71 8.92 6.91
CA PHE A 118 11.27 8.75 7.10
C PHE A 118 10.97 7.95 8.38
N GLU A 119 11.66 6.83 8.60
CA GLU A 119 11.48 6.02 9.80
C GLU A 119 11.88 6.77 11.07
N VAL A 120 13.01 7.51 11.05
CA VAL A 120 13.43 8.34 12.18
C VAL A 120 12.37 9.39 12.51
N TRP A 121 11.85 10.08 11.50
CA TRP A 121 10.79 11.06 11.68
C TRP A 121 9.50 10.46 12.26
N LEU A 122 9.10 9.25 11.83
CA LEU A 122 7.94 8.55 12.40
C LEU A 122 8.19 8.14 13.87
N MET A 123 9.41 7.71 14.20
CA MET A 123 9.79 7.40 15.59
C MET A 123 9.71 8.63 16.48
N GLU A 124 10.13 9.81 16.01
CA GLU A 124 10.00 11.08 16.73
C GLU A 124 8.52 11.43 17.02
N LEU A 125 7.60 11.02 16.13
CA LEU A 125 6.16 11.18 16.32
C LEU A 125 5.50 10.05 17.14
N GLY A 126 6.28 9.04 17.56
CA GLY A 126 5.78 7.89 18.31
C GLY A 126 5.03 6.86 17.46
N ILE A 127 5.20 6.88 16.14
CA ILE A 127 4.54 5.96 15.19
C ILE A 127 5.46 4.77 14.97
N LEU A 128 4.94 3.55 15.17
CA LEU A 128 5.65 2.31 14.90
C LEU A 128 5.66 2.01 13.40
N THR A 129 6.85 1.99 12.80
CA THR A 129 7.00 1.57 11.39
C THR A 129 7.04 0.05 11.29
N LEU A 130 6.20 -0.52 10.43
CA LEU A 130 6.14 -1.94 10.12
C LEU A 130 6.46 -2.13 8.64
N HIS A 131 7.29 -3.13 8.35
CA HIS A 131 7.62 -3.51 6.97
C HIS A 131 6.97 -4.84 6.60
N GLY A 132 6.47 -4.93 5.38
CA GLY A 132 5.95 -6.17 4.84
C GLY A 132 7.04 -7.25 4.83
N ARG A 133 6.75 -8.42 5.39
CA ARG A 133 7.69 -9.55 5.30
C ARG A 133 7.80 -10.01 3.84
N PRO A 134 9.00 -10.22 3.31
CA PRO A 134 9.16 -10.88 2.01
C PRO A 134 8.36 -12.20 2.01
N LEU A 135 7.62 -12.46 0.94
CA LEU A 135 6.81 -13.66 0.73
C LEU A 135 5.54 -13.83 1.61
N HIS A 136 5.09 -12.79 2.32
CA HIS A 136 3.80 -12.78 2.99
C HIS A 136 2.84 -11.75 2.40
N PRO A 137 2.23 -12.01 1.23
CA PRO A 137 1.36 -11.05 0.53
C PRO A 137 0.06 -10.71 1.28
N GLN A 138 -0.27 -11.46 2.32
CA GLN A 138 -1.51 -11.27 3.08
C GLN A 138 -1.57 -9.95 3.85
N THR A 139 -0.41 -9.40 4.23
CA THR A 139 -0.32 -8.14 5.01
C THR A 139 -0.62 -6.90 4.16
N GLN A 140 -0.42 -6.94 2.85
CA GLN A 140 -0.63 -5.81 1.93
C GLN A 140 -1.82 -6.02 0.99
N GLY A 141 -2.62 -7.05 1.19
CA GLY A 141 -3.73 -7.39 0.30
C GLY A 141 -4.79 -6.30 0.15
N LYS A 142 -4.97 -5.43 1.15
CA LYS A 142 -5.88 -4.28 1.08
C LYS A 142 -5.32 -3.20 0.17
N GLN A 143 -4.03 -2.89 0.31
CA GLN A 143 -3.31 -1.94 -0.54
C GLN A 143 -3.26 -2.40 -2.00
N GLU A 144 -2.95 -3.68 -2.23
CA GLU A 144 -2.98 -4.25 -3.59
C GLU A 144 -4.36 -4.16 -4.23
N ARG A 145 -5.41 -4.44 -3.46
CA ARG A 145 -6.80 -4.33 -3.93
C ARG A 145 -7.15 -2.88 -4.27
N PHE A 146 -6.78 -1.94 -3.41
CA PHE A 146 -6.95 -0.51 -3.68
C PHE A 146 -6.23 -0.10 -4.96
N ASN A 147 -4.94 -0.44 -5.08
CA ASN A 147 -4.11 -0.14 -6.26
C ASN A 147 -4.69 -0.71 -7.56
N ARG A 148 -5.26 -1.92 -7.50
CA ARG A 148 -5.96 -2.53 -8.64
C ARG A 148 -7.22 -1.76 -9.01
N SER A 149 -7.99 -1.33 -8.02
CA SER A 149 -9.20 -0.53 -8.24
C SER A 149 -8.86 0.85 -8.79
N LEU A 150 -7.87 1.54 -8.21
CA LEU A 150 -7.35 2.82 -8.71
C LEU A 150 -6.91 2.71 -10.17
N THR A 151 -6.17 1.65 -10.51
CA THR A 151 -5.73 1.42 -11.89
C THR A 151 -6.90 1.27 -12.83
N ARG A 152 -7.88 0.44 -12.48
CA ARG A 152 -9.01 0.11 -13.37
C ARG A 152 -10.03 1.25 -13.47
N GLU A 153 -10.29 1.94 -12.38
CA GLU A 153 -11.42 2.86 -12.24
C GLU A 153 -11.01 4.33 -12.39
N CYS A 154 -9.73 4.66 -12.15
CA CYS A 154 -9.23 6.03 -12.24
C CYS A 154 -8.13 6.19 -13.30
N LEU A 155 -7.17 5.27 -13.40
CA LEU A 155 -6.04 5.46 -14.33
C LEU A 155 -6.36 4.98 -15.73
N ALA A 156 -7.01 3.82 -15.88
CA ALA A 156 -7.28 3.23 -17.18
C ALA A 156 -8.23 4.10 -18.02
N GLY A 157 -7.81 4.42 -19.24
CA GLY A 157 -8.61 5.21 -20.19
C GLY A 157 -8.64 6.71 -19.92
N ASN A 158 -7.99 7.20 -18.87
CA ASN A 158 -7.87 8.63 -18.59
C ASN A 158 -6.51 9.19 -19.05
N THR A 159 -6.53 10.39 -19.60
CA THR A 159 -5.34 11.21 -19.84
C THR A 159 -5.21 12.21 -18.71
N PHE A 160 -4.00 12.37 -18.19
CA PHE A 160 -3.67 13.31 -17.13
C PHE A 160 -2.77 14.39 -17.71
N LEU A 161 -3.18 15.64 -17.65
CA LEU A 161 -2.46 16.76 -18.27
C LEU A 161 -1.18 17.11 -17.50
N ASP A 162 -1.31 17.26 -16.20
CA ASP A 162 -0.24 17.62 -15.26
C ASP A 162 -0.56 17.06 -13.85
N LEU A 163 0.31 17.33 -12.87
CA LEU A 163 0.11 16.87 -11.49
C LEU A 163 -1.17 17.44 -10.85
N ALA A 164 -1.55 18.68 -11.17
CA ALA A 164 -2.74 19.31 -10.63
C ALA A 164 -4.01 18.64 -11.19
N ASP A 165 -4.02 18.29 -12.47
CA ASP A 165 -5.11 17.52 -13.08
C ASP A 165 -5.17 16.11 -12.52
N ALA A 166 -4.03 15.45 -12.33
CA ALA A 166 -3.96 14.15 -11.69
C ALA A 166 -4.52 14.21 -10.26
N GLN A 167 -4.15 15.22 -9.46
CA GLN A 167 -4.64 15.38 -8.11
C GLN A 167 -6.16 15.55 -8.07
N ARG A 168 -6.74 16.42 -8.90
CA ARG A 168 -8.20 16.59 -8.97
C ARG A 168 -8.93 15.27 -9.25
N LYS A 169 -8.41 14.45 -10.17
CA LYS A 169 -8.98 13.15 -10.51
C LYS A 169 -8.82 12.14 -9.37
N PHE A 170 -7.69 12.17 -8.68
CA PHE A 170 -7.47 11.34 -7.49
C PHE A 170 -8.40 11.72 -6.34
N ASP A 171 -8.63 13.00 -6.10
CA ASP A 171 -9.55 13.47 -5.05
C ASP A 171 -10.99 13.04 -5.36
N ALA A 172 -11.42 13.16 -6.61
CA ALA A 172 -12.73 12.69 -7.06
C ALA A 172 -12.85 11.16 -6.89
N TYR A 173 -11.81 10.41 -7.28
CA TYR A 173 -11.79 8.94 -7.10
C TYR A 173 -11.77 8.55 -5.62
N ARG A 174 -10.97 9.21 -4.78
CA ARG A 174 -10.92 8.99 -3.33
C ARG A 174 -12.31 9.16 -2.71
N THR A 175 -13.00 10.23 -3.07
CA THR A 175 -14.37 10.48 -2.60
C THR A 175 -15.31 9.35 -3.03
N PHE A 176 -15.31 8.98 -4.30
CA PHE A 176 -16.11 7.86 -4.81
C PHE A 176 -15.79 6.54 -4.10
N TYR A 177 -14.49 6.21 -3.97
CA TYR A 177 -14.03 4.98 -3.33
C TYR A 177 -14.49 4.88 -1.88
N THR A 178 -14.44 5.99 -1.15
CA THR A 178 -14.73 6.04 0.28
C THR A 178 -16.22 6.09 0.61
N THR A 179 -17.03 6.78 -0.23
CA THR A 179 -18.42 7.08 0.09
C THR A 179 -19.44 6.27 -0.71
N VAL A 180 -19.10 5.82 -1.90
CA VAL A 180 -20.05 5.21 -2.85
C VAL A 180 -19.75 3.74 -3.09
N ARG A 181 -18.47 3.37 -3.15
CA ARG A 181 -18.05 2.03 -3.54
C ARG A 181 -18.31 1.01 -2.44
N PRO A 182 -19.05 -0.11 -2.72
CA PRO A 182 -19.20 -1.19 -1.76
C PRO A 182 -17.83 -1.85 -1.46
N HIS A 183 -17.51 -2.01 -0.18
CA HIS A 183 -16.33 -2.74 0.29
C HIS A 183 -16.75 -4.14 0.75
N SER A 184 -16.68 -5.12 -0.16
CA SER A 184 -16.92 -6.53 0.14
C SER A 184 -15.61 -7.30 0.39
#